data_0ab10c2e08094af076deb16fdb919715
#
_entry.id   0ab10c2e08094af076deb16fdb919715
#
_cell.length_a   1.000
_cell.length_b   1.000
_cell.length_c   1.000
_cell.angle_alpha   90.00
_cell.angle_beta   90.00
_cell.angle_gamma   90.00
#
_symmetry.space_group_name_H-M   'P 1'
#
loop_
_entity.id
_entity.type
_entity.pdbx_description
1 polymer ?
#
loop_
_entity_poly.entity_id
_entity_poly.type
_entity_poly.pdbx_seq_one_letter_code
_entity_poly.pdbx_strand_id
1 'polypeptide(L)'
;FNTLFSSLNNLGVKVLESIALVLELPKNFFEEKVIRGNSTLRLLHYPPIESDSNVLRARAHADINLITLLVGAEEGGLEVQNKDDEWIPIKPNSKSIVCNIGDMMQLITEGNLKSTPHRVVEYSANDSKSRYSMPFFLHPSPDVVLKSVYNEDDKGVLAHDFLEERVKAIKLY
;
A
#
# COMPACT_ATOMS: atom_id res chain seq x y z
N PHE A 1 13.23 12.65 -9.07
CA PHE A 1 12.21 12.32 -8.06
C PHE A 1 10.83 12.71 -8.56
N ASN A 2 10.58 13.97 -8.93
CA ASN A 2 9.27 14.46 -9.38
C ASN A 2 8.71 13.67 -10.58
N THR A 3 9.55 13.32 -11.56
CA THR A 3 9.14 12.51 -12.71
C THR A 3 8.65 11.13 -12.30
N LEU A 4 9.36 10.46 -11.39
CA LEU A 4 8.96 9.15 -10.87
C LEU A 4 7.65 9.24 -10.08
N PHE A 5 7.52 10.24 -9.21
CA PHE A 5 6.29 10.50 -8.47
C PHE A 5 5.09 10.67 -9.43
N SER A 6 5.22 11.55 -10.43
CA SER A 6 4.15 11.78 -11.40
C SER A 6 3.81 10.52 -12.21
N SER A 7 4.81 9.74 -12.61
CA SER A 7 4.60 8.48 -13.34
C SER A 7 3.85 7.46 -12.49
N LEU A 8 4.22 7.30 -11.22
CA LEU A 8 3.55 6.39 -10.29
C LEU A 8 2.13 6.85 -9.96
N ASN A 9 1.93 8.17 -9.79
CA ASN A 9 0.59 8.73 -9.58
C ASN A 9 -0.32 8.44 -10.78
N ASN A 10 0.16 8.70 -12.00
CA ASN A 10 -0.61 8.43 -13.22
C ASN A 10 -0.91 6.92 -13.37
N LEU A 11 0.05 6.05 -13.07
CA LEU A 11 -0.17 4.61 -13.08
C LEU A 11 -1.21 4.21 -12.01
N GLY A 12 -1.10 4.76 -10.81
CA GLY A 12 -2.05 4.50 -9.72
C GLY A 12 -3.47 4.91 -10.09
N VAL A 13 -3.66 6.07 -10.74
CA VAL A 13 -4.98 6.49 -11.26
C VAL A 13 -5.52 5.47 -12.26
N LYS A 14 -4.68 4.94 -13.18
CA LYS A 14 -5.10 3.89 -14.13
C LYS A 14 -5.51 2.59 -13.44
N VAL A 15 -4.82 2.20 -12.37
CA VAL A 15 -5.22 1.04 -11.55
C VAL A 15 -6.56 1.31 -10.88
N LEU A 16 -6.75 2.50 -10.30
CA LEU A 16 -8.01 2.89 -9.67
C LEU A 16 -9.18 2.97 -10.68
N GLU A 17 -8.95 3.44 -11.92
CA GLU A 17 -9.93 3.36 -13.01
C GLU A 17 -10.38 1.91 -13.27
N SER A 18 -9.42 0.98 -13.28
CA SER A 18 -9.71 -0.44 -13.49
C SER A 18 -10.50 -1.04 -12.33
N ILE A 19 -10.15 -0.67 -11.09
CA ILE A 19 -10.90 -1.07 -9.88
C ILE A 19 -12.33 -0.51 -9.94
N ALA A 20 -12.51 0.75 -10.31
CA ALA A 20 -13.84 1.36 -10.45
C ALA A 20 -14.72 0.56 -11.41
N LEU A 21 -14.19 0.20 -12.58
CA LEU A 21 -14.93 -0.60 -13.57
C LEU A 21 -15.31 -1.99 -13.05
N VAL A 22 -14.43 -2.67 -12.31
CA VAL A 22 -14.74 -3.97 -11.68
C VAL A 22 -15.83 -3.86 -10.62
N LEU A 23 -15.89 -2.72 -9.93
CA LEU A 23 -16.92 -2.41 -8.93
C LEU A 23 -18.19 -1.83 -9.53
N GLU A 24 -18.31 -1.79 -10.87
CA GLU A 24 -19.45 -1.20 -11.61
C GLU A 24 -19.70 0.29 -11.30
N LEU A 25 -18.62 1.01 -10.94
CA LEU A 25 -18.63 2.45 -10.65
C LEU A 25 -18.24 3.26 -11.90
N PRO A 26 -18.55 4.56 -11.94
CA PRO A 26 -18.02 5.47 -12.96
C PRO A 26 -16.48 5.40 -13.02
N LYS A 27 -15.92 5.36 -14.22
CA LYS A 27 -14.48 5.18 -14.43
C LYS A 27 -13.61 6.16 -13.65
N ASN A 28 -14.06 7.42 -13.51
CA ASN A 28 -13.36 8.50 -12.80
C ASN A 28 -13.67 8.55 -11.29
N PHE A 29 -14.44 7.61 -10.75
CA PHE A 29 -14.92 7.64 -9.36
C PHE A 29 -13.81 7.85 -8.32
N PHE A 30 -12.67 7.18 -8.49
CA PHE A 30 -11.53 7.34 -7.58
C PHE A 30 -10.61 8.49 -7.97
N GLU A 31 -10.50 8.82 -9.26
CA GLU A 31 -9.65 9.92 -9.74
C GLU A 31 -10.00 11.23 -9.04
N GLU A 32 -11.28 11.58 -8.98
CA GLU A 32 -11.77 12.79 -8.31
C GLU A 32 -11.39 12.83 -6.82
N LYS A 33 -11.26 11.66 -6.18
CA LYS A 33 -10.88 11.55 -4.77
C LYS A 33 -9.39 11.75 -4.53
N VAL A 34 -8.54 11.46 -5.51
CA VAL A 34 -7.07 11.50 -5.36
C VAL A 34 -6.41 12.73 -5.98
N ILE A 35 -7.16 13.58 -6.68
CA ILE A 35 -6.62 14.74 -7.43
C ILE A 35 -5.78 15.67 -6.57
N ARG A 36 -6.11 15.83 -5.29
CA ARG A 36 -5.37 16.61 -4.29
C ARG A 36 -4.97 15.77 -3.10
N GLY A 37 -4.77 14.46 -3.35
CA GLY A 37 -4.39 13.50 -2.33
C GLY A 37 -3.01 13.81 -1.76
N ASN A 38 -2.82 13.44 -0.50
CA ASN A 38 -1.52 13.52 0.17
C ASN A 38 -0.67 12.27 -0.07
N SER A 39 -0.64 11.81 -1.31
CA SER A 39 0.15 10.65 -1.74
C SER A 39 1.63 10.81 -1.43
N THR A 40 2.27 9.73 -1.05
CA THR A 40 3.67 9.76 -0.59
C THR A 40 4.50 8.72 -1.32
N LEU A 41 5.64 9.16 -1.89
CA LEU A 41 6.69 8.26 -2.36
C LEU A 41 7.78 8.19 -1.31
N ARG A 42 8.03 7.00 -0.75
CA ARG A 42 9.15 6.76 0.17
C ARG A 42 10.32 6.13 -0.55
N LEU A 43 11.51 6.52 -0.15
CA LEU A 43 12.76 5.86 -0.53
C LEU A 43 13.30 5.17 0.71
N LEU A 44 13.27 3.83 0.72
CA LEU A 44 13.66 3.02 1.86
C LEU A 44 15.00 2.35 1.58
N HIS A 45 15.94 2.55 2.50
CA HIS A 45 17.21 1.84 2.54
C HIS A 45 17.25 0.98 3.81
N TYR A 46 17.34 -0.31 3.62
CA TYR A 46 17.58 -1.29 4.68
C TYR A 46 19.04 -1.68 4.64
N PRO A 47 19.84 -1.30 5.65
CA PRO A 47 21.26 -1.65 5.68
C PRO A 47 21.45 -3.17 5.80
N PRO A 48 22.67 -3.68 5.52
CA PRO A 48 23.02 -5.06 5.81
C PRO A 48 22.75 -5.39 7.29
N ILE A 49 22.29 -6.62 7.55
CA ILE A 49 22.07 -7.12 8.91
C ILE A 49 23.19 -8.11 9.22
N GLU A 50 23.85 -7.97 10.38
CA GLU A 50 24.84 -8.92 10.85
C GLU A 50 24.18 -10.26 11.22
N SER A 51 24.88 -11.36 10.99
CA SER A 51 24.41 -12.71 10.75
C SER A 51 23.63 -13.44 11.87
N ASP A 52 23.44 -12.86 13.04
CA ASP A 52 22.82 -13.56 14.20
C ASP A 52 21.47 -12.98 14.66
N SER A 53 20.88 -12.09 13.89
CA SER A 53 19.66 -11.43 14.29
C SER A 53 18.45 -11.96 13.50
N ASN A 54 17.48 -12.60 14.17
CA ASN A 54 16.12 -12.82 13.66
C ASN A 54 15.35 -11.50 13.54
N VAL A 55 15.95 -10.48 12.91
CA VAL A 55 15.39 -9.15 12.79
C VAL A 55 14.53 -9.06 11.53
N LEU A 56 13.29 -8.68 11.70
CA LEU A 56 12.44 -8.30 10.59
C LEU A 56 12.87 -6.92 10.08
N ARG A 57 13.13 -6.78 8.78
CA ARG A 57 13.38 -5.48 8.15
C ARG A 57 12.16 -4.57 8.18
N ALA A 58 10.97 -5.16 8.09
CA ALA A 58 9.70 -4.49 8.40
C ALA A 58 8.74 -5.49 9.05
N ARG A 59 8.12 -5.07 10.17
CA ARG A 59 7.11 -5.88 10.87
C ARG A 59 5.86 -6.03 10.01
N ALA A 60 5.07 -7.07 10.30
CA ALA A 60 3.78 -7.26 9.67
C ALA A 60 2.86 -6.05 9.91
N HIS A 61 2.33 -5.51 8.82
CA HIS A 61 1.42 -4.37 8.81
C HIS A 61 0.58 -4.39 7.53
N ALA A 62 -0.48 -3.62 7.52
CA ALA A 62 -1.25 -3.27 6.34
C ALA A 62 -1.05 -1.78 6.01
N ASP A 63 -1.20 -1.41 4.75
CA ASP A 63 -1.15 -0.01 4.32
C ASP A 63 -2.49 0.68 4.56
N ILE A 64 -2.46 1.95 4.95
CA ILE A 64 -3.68 2.68 5.35
C ILE A 64 -4.40 3.29 4.13
N ASN A 65 -3.71 3.55 3.04
CA ASN A 65 -4.14 4.25 1.83
C ASN A 65 -5.19 3.51 0.99
N LEU A 66 -5.45 3.98 -0.25
CA LEU A 66 -6.29 3.26 -1.22
C LEU A 66 -5.52 2.09 -1.83
N ILE A 67 -4.38 2.36 -2.46
CA ILE A 67 -3.49 1.35 -3.05
C ILE A 67 -2.04 1.76 -2.90
N THR A 68 -1.15 0.79 -2.81
CA THR A 68 0.31 1.01 -2.84
C THR A 68 0.90 0.43 -4.12
N LEU A 69 1.78 1.18 -4.76
CA LEU A 69 2.60 0.73 -5.87
C LEU A 69 4.04 0.60 -5.39
N LEU A 70 4.55 -0.61 -5.32
CA LEU A 70 5.92 -0.89 -4.85
C LEU A 70 6.84 -1.15 -6.02
N VAL A 71 7.85 -0.28 -6.16
CA VAL A 71 8.94 -0.40 -7.15
C VAL A 71 10.21 -0.85 -6.48
N GLY A 72 10.98 -1.69 -7.13
CA GLY A 72 12.28 -2.17 -6.65
C GLY A 72 12.19 -3.40 -5.76
N ALA A 73 13.23 -3.61 -4.95
CA ALA A 73 13.38 -4.77 -4.06
C ALA A 73 13.59 -6.10 -4.81
N GLU A 74 14.53 -6.10 -5.77
CA GLU A 74 14.99 -7.34 -6.44
C GLU A 74 15.58 -8.35 -5.45
N GLU A 75 16.07 -7.87 -4.31
CA GLU A 75 16.67 -8.67 -3.25
C GLU A 75 15.68 -9.58 -2.51
N GLY A 76 14.39 -9.52 -2.83
CA GLY A 76 13.38 -10.34 -2.18
C GLY A 76 13.02 -9.88 -0.76
N GLY A 77 12.56 -10.81 0.08
CA GLY A 77 12.20 -10.57 1.48
C GLY A 77 10.76 -10.10 1.70
N LEU A 78 10.05 -9.62 0.68
CA LEU A 78 8.65 -9.28 0.81
C LEU A 78 7.80 -10.54 0.93
N GLU A 79 6.97 -10.61 1.96
CA GLU A 79 5.96 -11.64 2.15
C GLU A 79 4.59 -11.00 2.37
N VAL A 80 3.56 -11.62 1.83
CA VAL A 80 2.16 -11.26 2.05
C VAL A 80 1.44 -12.39 2.77
N GLN A 81 0.48 -12.05 3.63
CA GLN A 81 -0.33 -13.03 4.32
C GLN A 81 -1.55 -13.39 3.47
N ASN A 82 -1.73 -14.68 3.18
CA ASN A 82 -2.90 -15.15 2.46
C ASN A 82 -4.13 -15.27 3.40
N LYS A 83 -5.26 -15.72 2.84
CA LYS A 83 -6.52 -15.90 3.59
C LYS A 83 -6.47 -17.05 4.63
N ASP A 84 -5.49 -17.93 4.53
CA ASP A 84 -5.28 -19.06 5.44
C ASP A 84 -4.19 -18.74 6.49
N ASP A 85 -3.87 -17.43 6.65
CA ASP A 85 -2.84 -16.89 7.56
C ASP A 85 -1.40 -17.32 7.25
N GLU A 86 -1.15 -17.87 6.06
CA GLU A 86 0.18 -18.27 5.64
C GLU A 86 0.94 -17.12 4.98
N TRP A 87 2.24 -17.03 5.23
CA TRP A 87 3.12 -16.04 4.62
C TRP A 87 3.66 -16.53 3.28
N ILE A 88 3.29 -15.84 2.21
CA ILE A 88 3.67 -16.17 0.84
C ILE A 88 4.76 -15.21 0.37
N PRO A 89 5.94 -15.72 -0.02
CA PRO A 89 7.01 -14.87 -0.52
C PRO A 89 6.66 -14.30 -1.90
N ILE A 90 6.82 -13.00 -2.04
CA ILE A 90 6.67 -12.28 -3.30
C ILE A 90 8.06 -12.09 -3.92
N LYS A 91 8.24 -12.56 -5.13
CA LYS A 91 9.47 -12.41 -5.91
C LYS A 91 9.23 -11.42 -7.06
N PRO A 92 9.31 -10.11 -6.80
CA PRO A 92 9.20 -9.13 -7.87
C PRO A 92 10.39 -9.27 -8.81
N ASN A 93 10.21 -8.93 -10.07
CA ASN A 93 11.30 -8.80 -11.02
C ASN A 93 11.50 -7.32 -11.38
N SER A 94 12.63 -6.98 -11.99
CA SER A 94 13.00 -5.61 -12.36
C SER A 94 12.01 -4.90 -13.32
N LYS A 95 11.08 -5.66 -13.89
CA LYS A 95 10.08 -5.16 -14.87
C LYS A 95 8.66 -5.12 -14.29
N SER A 96 8.49 -5.46 -12.99
CA SER A 96 7.18 -5.49 -12.35
C SER A 96 7.07 -4.46 -11.23
N ILE A 97 5.85 -3.99 -11.02
CA ILE A 97 5.44 -3.20 -9.87
C ILE A 97 4.45 -4.05 -9.09
N VAL A 98 4.71 -4.24 -7.80
CA VAL A 98 3.75 -4.92 -6.91
C VAL A 98 2.69 -3.90 -6.50
N CYS A 99 1.42 -4.26 -6.65
CA CYS A 99 0.31 -3.43 -6.21
C CYS A 99 -0.47 -4.16 -5.10
N ASN A 100 -0.75 -3.48 -4.00
CA ASN A 100 -1.60 -3.98 -2.93
C ASN A 100 -2.68 -2.98 -2.54
N ILE A 101 -3.79 -3.51 -2.05
CA ILE A 101 -4.92 -2.77 -1.51
C ILE A 101 -4.57 -2.27 -0.10
N GLY A 102 -5.01 -1.06 0.22
CA GLY A 102 -4.90 -0.48 1.55
C GLY A 102 -6.23 -0.45 2.32
N ASP A 103 -6.15 -0.07 3.61
CA ASP A 103 -7.29 -0.10 4.54
C ASP A 103 -8.44 0.82 4.13
N MET A 104 -8.14 1.98 3.50
CA MET A 104 -9.17 2.88 3.00
C MET A 104 -9.98 2.25 1.86
N MET A 105 -9.32 1.54 0.95
CA MET A 105 -10.02 0.80 -0.11
C MET A 105 -10.83 -0.36 0.47
N GLN A 106 -10.29 -1.09 1.43
CA GLN A 106 -11.02 -2.14 2.14
C GLN A 106 -12.27 -1.59 2.82
N LEU A 107 -12.16 -0.43 3.49
CA LEU A 107 -13.29 0.22 4.16
C LEU A 107 -14.42 0.53 3.16
N ILE A 108 -14.13 1.26 2.09
CA ILE A 108 -15.14 1.71 1.13
C ILE A 108 -15.73 0.57 0.29
N THR A 109 -15.05 -0.57 0.21
CA THR A 109 -15.55 -1.78 -0.46
C THR A 109 -16.11 -2.82 0.51
N GLU A 110 -16.33 -2.47 1.78
CA GLU A 110 -16.86 -3.36 2.82
C GLU A 110 -16.10 -4.71 2.89
N GLY A 111 -14.78 -4.66 2.63
CA GLY A 111 -13.91 -5.84 2.68
C GLY A 111 -13.94 -6.73 1.42
N ASN A 112 -14.66 -6.36 0.36
CA ASN A 112 -14.59 -7.08 -0.92
C ASN A 112 -13.21 -7.01 -1.55
N LEU A 113 -12.53 -5.86 -1.40
CA LEU A 113 -11.11 -5.72 -1.70
C LEU A 113 -10.36 -5.63 -0.37
N LYS A 114 -9.62 -6.67 -0.01
CA LYS A 114 -8.95 -6.77 1.30
C LYS A 114 -7.61 -6.07 1.30
N SER A 115 -7.36 -5.28 2.34
CA SER A 115 -6.03 -4.82 2.71
C SER A 115 -5.22 -6.02 3.21
N THR A 116 -4.12 -6.31 2.53
CA THR A 116 -3.36 -7.53 2.80
C THR A 116 -2.18 -7.23 3.71
N PRO A 117 -2.09 -7.88 4.89
CA PRO A 117 -0.91 -7.78 5.74
C PRO A 117 0.34 -8.25 4.99
N HIS A 118 1.42 -7.50 5.13
CA HIS A 118 2.70 -7.84 4.53
C HIS A 118 3.85 -7.50 5.48
N ARG A 119 4.99 -8.13 5.26
CA ARG A 119 6.21 -7.93 6.05
C ARG A 119 7.45 -8.03 5.17
N VAL A 120 8.58 -7.58 5.69
CA VAL A 120 9.87 -7.78 5.03
C VAL A 120 10.78 -8.57 5.96
N VAL A 121 11.16 -9.76 5.51
CA VAL A 121 12.04 -10.68 6.24
C VAL A 121 13.43 -10.70 5.61
N GLU A 122 14.41 -11.18 6.37
CA GLU A 122 15.74 -11.50 5.85
C GLU A 122 15.80 -13.01 5.59
N TYR A 123 16.09 -13.42 4.34
CA TYR A 123 16.17 -14.83 3.99
C TYR A 123 17.57 -15.44 4.15
N SER A 124 18.59 -14.62 4.25
CA SER A 124 19.98 -15.10 4.28
C SER A 124 20.81 -14.32 5.26
N ALA A 125 21.28 -15.00 6.29
CA ALA A 125 22.29 -14.48 7.23
C ALA A 125 23.63 -14.14 6.57
N ASN A 126 23.86 -14.58 5.33
CA ASN A 126 25.08 -14.34 4.56
C ASN A 126 24.94 -13.24 3.49
N ASP A 127 23.76 -12.64 3.34
CA ASP A 127 23.55 -11.59 2.34
C ASP A 127 23.85 -10.23 2.98
N SER A 128 25.14 -9.89 3.06
CA SER A 128 25.63 -8.61 3.57
C SER A 128 25.26 -7.42 2.67
N LYS A 129 24.12 -7.49 1.97
CA LYS A 129 23.68 -6.48 1.02
C LYS A 129 22.62 -5.56 1.59
N SER A 130 22.71 -4.29 1.20
CA SER A 130 21.63 -3.35 1.38
C SER A 130 20.43 -3.72 0.52
N ARG A 131 19.22 -3.50 1.04
CA ARG A 131 17.97 -3.61 0.30
C ARG A 131 17.38 -2.23 0.10
N TYR A 132 16.88 -1.95 -1.10
CA TYR A 132 16.22 -0.70 -1.43
C TYR A 132 14.80 -0.97 -1.90
N SER A 133 13.84 -0.13 -1.50
CA SER A 133 12.48 -0.17 -2.02
C SER A 133 11.84 1.20 -2.09
N MET A 134 10.91 1.37 -3.00
CA MET A 134 10.25 2.65 -3.27
C MET A 134 8.73 2.45 -3.32
N PRO A 135 8.07 2.36 -2.14
CA PRO A 135 6.61 2.32 -2.09
C PRO A 135 6.03 3.71 -2.38
N PHE A 136 5.05 3.73 -3.27
CA PHE A 136 4.22 4.89 -3.54
C PHE A 136 2.82 4.62 -2.96
N PHE A 137 2.48 5.37 -1.92
CA PHE A 137 1.19 5.28 -1.22
C PHE A 137 0.22 6.26 -1.84
N LEU A 138 -0.78 5.76 -2.57
CA LEU A 138 -1.79 6.59 -3.21
C LEU A 138 -2.94 6.84 -2.23
N HIS A 139 -3.00 8.07 -1.71
CA HIS A 139 -4.00 8.53 -0.76
C HIS A 139 -5.08 9.38 -1.43
N PRO A 140 -6.31 9.33 -0.92
CA PRO A 140 -7.32 10.32 -1.27
C PRO A 140 -6.97 11.69 -0.68
N SER A 141 -7.67 12.73 -1.12
CA SER A 141 -7.62 14.04 -0.49
C SER A 141 -8.09 13.95 0.97
N PRO A 142 -7.47 14.67 1.92
CA PRO A 142 -7.83 14.59 3.35
C PRO A 142 -9.31 14.89 3.64
N ASP A 143 -9.94 15.73 2.83
CA ASP A 143 -11.33 16.17 2.95
C ASP A 143 -12.34 15.20 2.28
N VAL A 144 -11.87 14.14 1.65
CA VAL A 144 -12.74 13.11 1.07
C VAL A 144 -13.42 12.31 2.19
N VAL A 145 -14.74 12.15 2.07
CA VAL A 145 -15.48 11.24 2.93
C VAL A 145 -15.42 9.83 2.32
N LEU A 146 -14.82 8.91 3.08
CA LEU A 146 -14.74 7.48 2.75
C LEU A 146 -16.10 6.84 3.09
N LYS A 147 -16.88 6.55 2.07
CA LYS A 147 -18.21 5.91 2.19
C LYS A 147 -18.20 4.56 1.49
N SER A 148 -19.02 3.64 1.98
CA SER A 148 -19.30 2.41 1.27
C SER A 148 -19.76 2.69 -0.16
N VAL A 149 -19.25 1.93 -1.12
CA VAL A 149 -19.73 1.97 -2.51
C VAL A 149 -21.00 1.17 -2.73
N TYR A 150 -21.44 0.43 -1.71
CA TYR A 150 -22.62 -0.43 -1.75
C TYR A 150 -23.79 0.09 -0.91
N ASN A 151 -23.56 1.12 -0.07
CA ASN A 151 -24.57 1.66 0.84
C ASN A 151 -24.61 3.19 0.74
N GLU A 152 -25.65 3.72 0.10
CA GLU A 152 -25.84 5.16 -0.08
C GLU A 152 -26.11 5.90 1.24
N ASP A 153 -26.68 5.20 2.25
CA ASP A 153 -26.99 5.76 3.58
C ASP A 153 -25.76 5.80 4.51
N ASP A 154 -24.61 5.23 4.09
CA ASP A 154 -23.39 5.30 4.87
C ASP A 154 -22.94 6.75 5.02
N LYS A 155 -22.76 7.19 6.28
CA LYS A 155 -22.26 8.53 6.58
C LYS A 155 -20.77 8.67 6.24
N GLY A 156 -20.04 7.55 6.25
CA GLY A 156 -18.63 7.49 6.03
C GLY A 156 -17.78 8.17 7.12
N VAL A 157 -16.49 8.27 6.87
CA VAL A 157 -15.50 8.93 7.72
C VAL A 157 -14.57 9.78 6.86
N LEU A 158 -14.09 10.93 7.35
CA LEU A 158 -13.09 11.72 6.64
C LEU A 158 -11.79 10.89 6.47
N ALA A 159 -11.20 10.96 5.28
CA ALA A 159 -9.94 10.29 5.01
C ALA A 159 -8.82 10.72 5.96
N HIS A 160 -8.80 12.02 6.34
CA HIS A 160 -7.89 12.55 7.35
C HIS A 160 -8.07 11.88 8.70
N ASP A 161 -9.31 11.81 9.20
CA ASP A 161 -9.61 11.26 10.53
C ASP A 161 -9.29 9.76 10.58
N PHE A 162 -9.65 9.03 9.53
CA PHE A 162 -9.31 7.61 9.39
C PHE A 162 -7.79 7.39 9.42
N LEU A 163 -7.03 8.19 8.65
CA LEU A 163 -5.57 8.11 8.62
C LEU A 163 -4.98 8.37 10.00
N GLU A 164 -5.41 9.43 10.69
CA GLU A 164 -4.93 9.77 12.03
C GLU A 164 -5.20 8.67 13.06
N GLU A 165 -6.41 8.12 13.05
CA GLU A 165 -6.77 7.01 13.95
C GLU A 165 -5.85 5.81 13.74
N ARG A 166 -5.64 5.41 12.47
CA ARG A 166 -4.76 4.26 12.12
C ARG A 166 -3.32 4.52 12.49
N VAL A 167 -2.79 5.71 12.22
CA VAL A 167 -1.41 6.09 12.58
C VAL A 167 -1.20 6.07 14.09
N LYS A 168 -2.16 6.57 14.87
CA LYS A 168 -2.12 6.50 16.35
C LYS A 168 -2.16 5.06 16.85
N ALA A 169 -2.97 4.19 16.22
CA ALA A 169 -3.07 2.78 16.60
C ALA A 169 -1.76 2.00 16.40
N ILE A 170 -1.00 2.29 15.36
CA ILE A 170 0.30 1.66 15.09
C ILE A 170 1.47 2.31 15.84
N LYS A 171 1.20 3.31 16.69
CA LYS A 171 2.20 4.01 17.54
C LYS A 171 3.40 4.53 16.74
N LEU A 172 3.14 5.18 15.62
CA LEU A 172 4.18 5.83 14.80
C LEU A 172 4.68 7.16 15.38
N TYR A 173 4.13 7.61 16.52
CA TYR A 173 4.55 8.79 17.29
C TYR A 173 4.79 8.42 18.72
#